data_28c268f911fdd1be8acfdd31a2025086
#
_entry.id   28c268f911fdd1be8acfdd31a2025086
#
_cell.length_a   1.000
_cell.length_b   1.000
_cell.length_c   1.000
_cell.angle_alpha   90.00
_cell.angle_beta   90.00
_cell.angle_gamma   90.00
#
_symmetry.space_group_name_H-M   'P 1'
#
loop_
_entity.id
_entity.type
_entity.pdbx_description
1 polymer ?
#
loop_
_entity_poly.entity_id
_entity_poly.type
_entity_poly.pdbx_seq_one_letter_code
_entity_poly.pdbx_strand_id
1 'polypeptide(L)'
;MRTLLIALTALLATWPLPSDAATRNFGVNGFDRIRIDGPYKVSLATGVAPFATASGSPQAIDGVAIEVQGRTLIVRSNRSSWGGYPGRDSGPVEISIGTHELTAAWLNGAGSLQIDKIEGLSFDVSVQGSGALSIAAADVDQLRVAMAGAGSATLAGRAGKLTAVVRGISSLDAGRLVAKDATIGAQGPATIAANVTNEASIDGSGVATITLGGNPACTTKLVGSSSVSGCRASGSGY
;
A
#
# COMPACT_ATOMS: atom_id res chain seq x y z
N MET A 1 -4.57 64.14 48.35
CA MET A 1 -4.01 63.84 47.07
C MET A 1 -3.56 62.35 47.10
N ARG A 2 -4.34 61.45 46.55
CA ARG A 2 -4.07 60.01 46.53
C ARG A 2 -3.78 59.63 45.06
N THR A 3 -2.54 59.33 44.76
CA THR A 3 -2.07 58.86 43.46
C THR A 3 -2.29 57.38 43.38
N LEU A 4 -3.17 56.97 42.44
CA LEU A 4 -3.48 55.57 42.08
C LEU A 4 -2.45 55.10 41.02
N LEU A 5 -1.58 54.17 41.37
CA LEU A 5 -0.68 53.47 40.42
C LEU A 5 -1.43 52.28 39.82
N ILE A 6 -1.71 52.35 38.52
CA ILE A 6 -2.27 51.24 37.73
C ILE A 6 -1.10 50.42 37.17
N ALA A 7 -0.91 49.23 37.71
CA ALA A 7 0.05 48.26 37.17
C ALA A 7 -0.57 47.55 35.97
N LEU A 8 -0.04 47.78 34.76
CA LEU A 8 -0.42 47.15 33.50
C LEU A 8 0.36 45.82 33.37
N THR A 9 -0.25 44.71 33.72
CA THR A 9 0.30 43.34 33.49
C THR A 9 0.15 42.98 32.04
N ALA A 10 1.24 42.98 31.26
CA ALA A 10 1.31 42.49 29.90
C ALA A 10 1.27 40.93 29.89
N LEU A 11 0.18 40.35 29.44
CA LEU A 11 0.02 38.92 29.22
C LEU A 11 0.78 38.53 27.94
N LEU A 12 1.97 37.95 28.08
CA LEU A 12 2.74 37.35 26.98
C LEU A 12 2.04 36.07 26.54
N ALA A 13 1.27 36.13 25.47
CA ALA A 13 0.72 34.95 24.80
C ALA A 13 1.88 34.21 24.08
N THR A 14 2.34 33.10 24.67
CA THR A 14 3.28 32.17 24.04
C THR A 14 2.51 31.38 23.00
N TRP A 15 2.61 31.76 21.74
CA TRP A 15 2.14 30.95 20.63
C TRP A 15 3.09 29.77 20.48
N PRO A 16 2.56 28.52 20.40
CA PRO A 16 3.41 27.35 20.06
C PRO A 16 3.98 27.57 18.65
N LEU A 17 5.30 27.59 18.56
CA LEU A 17 5.99 27.57 17.27
C LEU A 17 5.66 26.23 16.60
N PRO A 18 5.29 26.23 15.31
CA PRO A 18 5.16 24.98 14.56
C PRO A 18 6.51 24.25 14.62
N SER A 19 6.47 22.99 15.02
CA SER A 19 7.65 22.11 14.96
C SER A 19 7.98 21.92 13.49
N ASP A 20 9.07 22.52 13.00
CA ASP A 20 9.54 22.34 11.64
C ASP A 20 9.83 20.85 11.40
N ALA A 21 9.09 20.26 10.49
CA ALA A 21 9.36 18.91 10.00
C ALA A 21 10.72 18.94 9.27
N ALA A 22 11.69 18.21 9.80
CA ALA A 22 12.95 18.04 9.12
C ALA A 22 12.78 17.19 7.85
N THR A 23 13.62 17.43 6.85
CA THR A 23 13.64 16.65 5.61
C THR A 23 15.05 16.16 5.37
N ARG A 24 15.20 14.87 5.03
CA ARG A 24 16.48 14.25 4.70
C ARG A 24 16.39 13.55 3.35
N ASN A 25 17.36 13.84 2.48
CA ASN A 25 17.55 13.13 1.23
C ASN A 25 18.49 11.94 1.43
N PHE A 26 18.13 10.80 0.85
CA PHE A 26 18.94 9.59 0.83
C PHE A 26 19.49 9.41 -0.58
N GLY A 27 20.79 9.14 -0.68
CA GLY A 27 21.42 8.81 -1.97
C GLY A 27 20.96 7.43 -2.43
N VAL A 28 20.20 7.37 -3.51
CA VAL A 28 19.70 6.13 -4.11
C VAL A 28 20.10 6.06 -5.57
N ASN A 29 20.50 4.87 -6.01
CA ASN A 29 20.74 4.56 -7.42
C ASN A 29 19.44 4.03 -8.06
N GLY A 30 19.46 3.77 -9.37
CA GLY A 30 18.33 3.18 -10.08
C GLY A 30 17.90 1.83 -9.48
N PHE A 31 16.61 1.71 -9.25
CA PHE A 31 15.95 0.49 -8.76
C PHE A 31 14.63 0.30 -9.51
N ASP A 32 14.16 -0.93 -9.58
CA ASP A 32 12.87 -1.30 -10.16
C ASP A 32 11.99 -2.13 -9.22
N ARG A 33 12.42 -2.28 -7.98
CA ARG A 33 11.68 -3.00 -6.94
C ARG A 33 11.74 -2.23 -5.64
N ILE A 34 10.65 -2.30 -4.86
CA ILE A 34 10.60 -1.69 -3.54
C ILE A 34 10.16 -2.69 -2.49
N ARG A 35 10.81 -2.64 -1.34
CA ARG A 35 10.43 -3.38 -0.14
C ARG A 35 10.37 -2.46 1.06
N ILE A 36 9.24 -2.49 1.74
CA ILE A 36 8.99 -1.71 2.95
C ILE A 36 8.81 -2.68 4.10
N ASP A 37 9.68 -2.59 5.11
CA ASP A 37 9.65 -3.40 6.31
C ASP A 37 9.39 -2.49 7.52
N GLY A 38 8.13 -2.33 7.93
CA GLY A 38 7.74 -1.53 9.09
C GLY A 38 6.54 -0.61 8.86
N PRO A 39 6.25 0.30 9.82
CA PRO A 39 5.06 1.13 9.82
C PRO A 39 5.27 2.48 9.10
N TYR A 40 5.90 2.48 7.94
CA TYR A 40 6.22 3.69 7.19
C TYR A 40 5.10 4.07 6.23
N LYS A 41 4.90 5.39 6.05
CA LYS A 41 4.07 5.93 4.98
C LYS A 41 4.96 6.27 3.80
N VAL A 42 4.76 5.56 2.70
CA VAL A 42 5.58 5.71 1.49
C VAL A 42 4.70 6.12 0.31
N SER A 43 5.09 7.20 -0.36
CA SER A 43 4.55 7.62 -1.65
C SER A 43 5.60 7.40 -2.72
N LEU A 44 5.26 6.67 -3.78
CA LEU A 44 6.16 6.33 -4.86
C LEU A 44 5.64 6.86 -6.20
N ALA A 45 6.48 7.63 -6.88
CA ALA A 45 6.24 8.12 -8.23
C ALA A 45 7.12 7.36 -9.23
N THR A 46 6.55 6.93 -10.35
CA THR A 46 7.26 6.28 -11.45
C THR A 46 7.44 7.23 -12.64
N GLY A 47 8.33 6.88 -13.58
CA GLY A 47 8.63 7.72 -14.73
C GLY A 47 9.49 8.96 -14.41
N VAL A 48 10.10 9.00 -13.23
CA VAL A 48 10.94 10.10 -12.76
C VAL A 48 12.36 9.62 -12.43
N ALA A 49 13.29 10.55 -12.30
CA ALA A 49 14.65 10.21 -11.84
C ALA A 49 14.61 9.61 -10.44
N PRO A 50 15.48 8.64 -10.10
CA PRO A 50 15.52 8.02 -8.80
C PRO A 50 15.85 9.03 -7.69
N PHE A 51 15.00 9.07 -6.66
CA PHE A 51 15.21 9.83 -5.42
C PHE A 51 14.56 9.15 -4.25
N ALA A 52 15.00 9.47 -3.04
CA ALA A 52 14.33 9.10 -1.80
C ALA A 52 14.50 10.21 -0.77
N THR A 53 13.38 10.65 -0.18
CA THR A 53 13.31 11.74 0.79
C THR A 53 12.44 11.31 1.96
N ALA A 54 12.88 11.51 3.19
CA ALA A 54 12.07 11.31 4.38
C ALA A 54 11.83 12.63 5.09
N SER A 55 10.58 12.83 5.53
CA SER A 55 10.11 14.00 6.25
C SER A 55 9.47 13.58 7.57
N GLY A 56 9.78 14.31 8.66
CA GLY A 56 9.29 14.03 10.01
C GLY A 56 10.13 14.69 11.08
N SER A 57 9.99 14.24 12.33
CA SER A 57 10.91 14.69 13.39
C SER A 57 12.33 14.19 13.11
N PRO A 58 13.39 14.90 13.53
CA PRO A 58 14.77 14.43 13.36
C PRO A 58 15.00 13.02 13.91
N GLN A 59 14.44 12.72 15.08
CA GLN A 59 14.54 11.40 15.70
C GLN A 59 13.82 10.31 14.90
N ALA A 60 12.65 10.62 14.33
CA ALA A 60 11.91 9.71 13.49
C ALA A 60 12.70 9.38 12.21
N ILE A 61 13.28 10.39 11.56
CA ILE A 61 14.11 10.24 10.36
C ILE A 61 15.38 9.44 10.65
N ASP A 62 16.04 9.65 11.80
CA ASP A 62 17.21 8.88 12.23
C ASP A 62 16.87 7.38 12.43
N GLY A 63 15.61 7.10 12.78
CA GLY A 63 15.07 5.74 12.93
C GLY A 63 14.84 4.98 11.62
N VAL A 64 15.01 5.64 10.46
CA VAL A 64 14.78 5.04 9.13
C VAL A 64 16.08 4.78 8.41
N ALA A 65 16.21 3.61 7.81
CA ALA A 65 17.24 3.28 6.83
C ALA A 65 16.59 3.08 5.46
N ILE A 66 17.10 3.80 4.44
CA ILE A 66 16.71 3.65 3.05
C ILE A 66 17.96 3.33 2.25
N GLU A 67 17.98 2.16 1.64
CA GLU A 67 19.15 1.67 0.90
C GLU A 67 18.73 0.87 -0.34
N VAL A 68 19.57 0.87 -1.35
CA VAL A 68 19.37 0.05 -2.55
C VAL A 68 20.29 -1.17 -2.47
N GLN A 69 19.71 -2.36 -2.50
CA GLN A 69 20.43 -3.62 -2.57
C GLN A 69 20.14 -4.30 -3.92
N GLY A 70 21.13 -4.34 -4.78
CA GLY A 70 20.96 -4.75 -6.17
C GLY A 70 20.02 -3.81 -6.91
N ARG A 71 18.81 -4.29 -7.26
CA ARG A 71 17.75 -3.50 -7.91
C ARG A 71 16.56 -3.23 -6.99
N THR A 72 16.68 -3.51 -5.70
CA THR A 72 15.59 -3.35 -4.73
C THR A 72 15.91 -2.21 -3.76
N LEU A 73 15.06 -1.20 -3.71
CA LEU A 73 15.08 -0.19 -2.66
C LEU A 73 14.40 -0.76 -1.42
N ILE A 74 15.09 -0.72 -0.28
CA ILE A 74 14.61 -1.25 1.00
C ILE A 74 14.44 -0.10 1.99
N VAL A 75 13.24 0.03 2.51
CA VAL A 75 12.89 0.94 3.62
C VAL A 75 12.70 0.09 4.86
N ARG A 76 13.50 0.32 5.89
CA ARG A 76 13.45 -0.44 7.14
C ARG A 76 13.86 0.40 8.33
N SER A 77 13.67 -0.12 9.54
CA SER A 77 14.20 0.54 10.73
C SER A 77 15.74 0.49 10.76
N ASN A 78 16.32 1.60 11.16
CA ASN A 78 17.76 1.74 11.37
C ASN A 78 18.14 1.11 12.71
N ARG A 79 18.87 0.00 12.69
CA ARG A 79 19.31 -0.70 13.90
C ARG A 79 20.35 0.08 14.71
N SER A 80 21.05 1.02 14.10
CA SER A 80 22.09 1.83 14.77
C SER A 80 21.52 2.98 15.58
N SER A 81 20.27 3.35 15.40
CA SER A 81 19.58 4.41 16.14
C SER A 81 18.83 3.89 17.38
N TRP A 82 19.12 2.66 17.82
CA TRP A 82 18.56 2.08 19.04
C TRP A 82 19.17 2.75 20.29
N GLY A 83 18.76 3.99 20.53
CA GLY A 83 19.15 4.77 21.70
C GLY A 83 18.34 4.38 22.93
N GLY A 84 18.43 3.13 23.38
CA GLY A 84 18.31 2.66 24.77
C GLY A 84 17.15 3.12 25.66
N TYR A 85 16.13 3.82 25.16
CA TYR A 85 14.98 4.25 25.96
C TYR A 85 13.67 3.86 25.29
N PRO A 86 12.97 2.84 25.77
CA PRO A 86 11.59 2.57 25.35
C PRO A 86 10.70 3.68 25.92
N GLY A 87 10.09 4.52 25.07
CA GLY A 87 9.06 5.40 25.56
C GLY A 87 8.85 6.76 24.89
N ARG A 88 9.58 7.11 23.84
CA ARG A 88 9.20 8.28 23.02
C ARG A 88 8.84 7.81 21.63
N ASP A 89 7.56 7.89 21.30
CA ASP A 89 7.10 7.79 19.93
C ASP A 89 7.79 8.88 19.12
N SER A 90 8.68 8.47 18.23
CA SER A 90 9.44 9.39 17.36
C SER A 90 8.55 10.13 16.36
N GLY A 91 7.25 9.82 16.35
CA GLY A 91 6.27 10.36 15.40
C GLY A 91 6.30 9.67 14.04
N PRO A 92 5.35 9.99 13.18
CA PRO A 92 5.27 9.41 11.84
C PRO A 92 6.39 9.95 10.93
N VAL A 93 6.88 9.09 10.04
CA VAL A 93 7.77 9.46 8.94
C VAL A 93 7.03 9.27 7.64
N GLU A 94 7.04 10.31 6.82
CA GLU A 94 6.55 10.27 5.45
C GLU A 94 7.74 10.19 4.50
N ILE A 95 7.70 9.21 3.59
CA ILE A 95 8.79 8.92 2.69
C ILE A 95 8.30 9.08 1.25
N SER A 96 8.96 9.97 0.50
CA SER A 96 8.70 10.19 -0.91
C SER A 96 9.81 9.55 -1.74
N ILE A 97 9.44 8.72 -2.70
CA ILE A 97 10.37 7.93 -3.52
C ILE A 97 10.03 8.12 -4.98
N GLY A 98 11.06 8.21 -5.83
CA GLY A 98 10.93 8.23 -7.27
C GLY A 98 11.76 7.15 -7.93
N THR A 99 11.29 6.62 -9.06
CA THR A 99 12.03 5.69 -9.92
C THR A 99 11.58 5.80 -11.37
N HIS A 100 12.39 5.33 -12.30
CA HIS A 100 12.00 5.30 -13.71
C HIS A 100 10.90 4.27 -13.99
N GLU A 101 11.04 3.07 -13.45
CA GLU A 101 10.11 1.96 -13.63
C GLU A 101 9.98 1.16 -12.33
N LEU A 102 8.88 0.43 -12.19
CA LEU A 102 8.67 -0.45 -11.05
C LEU A 102 8.09 -1.78 -11.54
N THR A 103 8.68 -2.89 -11.11
CA THR A 103 8.28 -4.27 -11.48
C THR A 103 7.74 -5.06 -10.30
N ALA A 104 8.09 -4.68 -9.08
CA ALA A 104 7.58 -5.35 -7.88
C ALA A 104 7.55 -4.45 -6.65
N ALA A 105 6.58 -4.69 -5.77
CA ALA A 105 6.43 -4.01 -4.49
C ALA A 105 6.08 -4.99 -3.37
N TRP A 106 6.83 -4.92 -2.27
CA TRP A 106 6.60 -5.71 -1.05
C TRP A 106 6.35 -4.77 0.12
N LEU A 107 5.22 -4.94 0.80
CA LEU A 107 4.86 -4.23 2.01
C LEU A 107 4.72 -5.21 3.16
N ASN A 108 5.65 -5.17 4.11
CA ASN A 108 5.68 -6.03 5.28
C ASN A 108 5.45 -5.20 6.55
N GLY A 109 4.42 -5.54 7.31
CA GLY A 109 4.07 -4.86 8.56
C GLY A 109 2.81 -4.02 8.46
N ALA A 110 2.79 -2.86 9.15
CA ALA A 110 1.61 -1.99 9.29
C ALA A 110 1.75 -0.64 8.53
N GLY A 111 2.69 -0.56 7.60
CA GLY A 111 2.92 0.64 6.80
C GLY A 111 1.88 0.88 5.70
N SER A 112 2.07 1.97 4.96
CA SER A 112 1.29 2.24 3.76
C SER A 112 2.20 2.54 2.58
N LEU A 113 1.82 2.03 1.39
CA LEU A 113 2.49 2.30 0.13
C LEU A 113 1.47 2.81 -0.89
N GLN A 114 1.70 4.02 -1.38
CA GLN A 114 0.92 4.59 -2.48
C GLN A 114 1.81 4.67 -3.72
N ILE A 115 1.38 4.05 -4.80
CA ILE A 115 2.05 4.07 -6.10
C ILE A 115 1.15 4.83 -7.07
N ASP A 116 1.69 5.85 -7.72
CA ASP A 116 0.96 6.67 -8.68
C ASP A 116 0.62 5.89 -9.94
N LYS A 117 1.61 5.25 -10.54
CA LYS A 117 1.46 4.55 -11.81
C LYS A 117 2.38 3.32 -11.90
N ILE A 118 1.91 2.29 -12.58
CA ILE A 118 2.72 1.15 -13.01
C ILE A 118 2.42 0.83 -14.47
N GLU A 119 3.45 0.52 -15.23
CA GLU A 119 3.36 0.15 -16.64
C GLU A 119 4.32 -0.99 -16.96
N GLY A 120 3.94 -1.85 -17.91
CA GLY A 120 4.82 -2.89 -18.43
C GLY A 120 4.17 -4.26 -18.58
N LEU A 121 4.99 -5.29 -18.79
CA LEU A 121 4.51 -6.64 -19.03
C LEU A 121 3.98 -7.33 -17.75
N SER A 122 4.64 -7.08 -16.61
CA SER A 122 4.24 -7.71 -15.35
C SER A 122 4.57 -6.86 -14.13
N PHE A 123 3.69 -6.91 -13.15
CA PHE A 123 3.91 -6.30 -11.85
C PHE A 123 3.51 -7.25 -10.72
N ASP A 124 4.38 -7.39 -9.74
CA ASP A 124 4.18 -8.27 -8.60
C ASP A 124 4.00 -7.45 -7.31
N VAL A 125 2.89 -7.71 -6.60
CA VAL A 125 2.56 -7.06 -5.32
C VAL A 125 2.48 -8.11 -4.23
N SER A 126 3.10 -7.83 -3.10
CA SER A 126 2.93 -8.63 -1.88
C SER A 126 2.66 -7.73 -0.68
N VAL A 127 1.57 -8.00 0.03
CA VAL A 127 1.23 -7.32 1.30
C VAL A 127 1.17 -8.36 2.41
N GLN A 128 2.04 -8.22 3.40
CA GLN A 128 2.10 -9.11 4.56
C GLN A 128 1.94 -8.31 5.86
N GLY A 129 0.99 -8.69 6.68
CA GLY A 129 0.66 -7.99 7.92
C GLY A 129 -0.64 -7.19 7.81
N SER A 130 -0.65 -5.97 8.36
CA SER A 130 -1.83 -5.08 8.42
C SER A 130 -1.66 -3.80 7.59
N GLY A 131 -0.71 -3.78 6.69
CA GLY A 131 -0.41 -2.61 5.85
C GLY A 131 -1.46 -2.33 4.78
N ALA A 132 -1.43 -1.11 4.23
CA ALA A 132 -2.30 -0.65 3.17
C ALA A 132 -1.50 -0.32 1.90
N LEU A 133 -1.90 -0.89 0.76
CA LEU A 133 -1.29 -0.62 -0.55
C LEU A 133 -2.31 0.01 -1.49
N SER A 134 -1.89 1.02 -2.24
CA SER A 134 -2.73 1.66 -3.26
C SER A 134 -1.94 1.85 -4.55
N ILE A 135 -2.53 1.46 -5.68
CA ILE A 135 -2.03 1.74 -7.03
C ILE A 135 -3.08 2.58 -7.74
N ALA A 136 -2.74 3.82 -8.07
CA ALA A 136 -3.69 4.77 -8.64
C ALA A 136 -3.94 4.51 -10.14
N ALA A 137 -2.92 4.07 -10.89
CA ALA A 137 -3.05 3.73 -12.30
C ALA A 137 -2.13 2.56 -12.67
N ALA A 138 -2.72 1.44 -13.03
CA ALA A 138 -2.02 0.30 -13.59
C ALA A 138 -2.27 0.21 -15.10
N ASP A 139 -1.26 -0.11 -15.88
CA ASP A 139 -1.36 -0.47 -17.29
C ASP A 139 -0.35 -1.61 -17.57
N VAL A 140 -0.76 -2.84 -17.29
CA VAL A 140 0.13 -4.01 -17.32
C VAL A 140 -0.55 -5.21 -17.97
N ASP A 141 0.23 -6.09 -18.59
CA ASP A 141 -0.31 -7.34 -19.14
C ASP A 141 -0.65 -8.33 -18.01
N GLN A 142 0.18 -8.41 -16.99
CA GLN A 142 -0.01 -9.32 -15.86
C GLN A 142 0.18 -8.59 -14.52
N LEU A 143 -0.86 -8.59 -13.70
CA LEU A 143 -0.81 -8.11 -12.32
C LEU A 143 -0.96 -9.28 -11.36
N ARG A 144 0.05 -9.51 -10.51
CA ARG A 144 0.00 -10.52 -9.46
C ARG A 144 -0.07 -9.86 -8.10
N VAL A 145 -1.03 -10.29 -7.31
CA VAL A 145 -1.28 -9.75 -5.96
C VAL A 145 -1.32 -10.88 -4.95
N ALA A 146 -0.44 -10.85 -3.99
CA ALA A 146 -0.43 -11.79 -2.87
C ALA A 146 -0.64 -11.03 -1.57
N MET A 147 -1.67 -11.38 -0.82
CA MET A 147 -1.97 -10.76 0.48
C MET A 147 -2.05 -11.82 1.56
N ALA A 148 -1.46 -11.53 2.73
CA ALA A 148 -1.52 -12.39 3.90
C ALA A 148 -1.58 -11.56 5.18
N GLY A 149 -2.56 -11.85 6.03
CA GLY A 149 -2.76 -11.15 7.30
C GLY A 149 -4.07 -10.39 7.38
N ALA A 150 -4.02 -9.11 7.73
CA ALA A 150 -5.16 -8.21 7.87
C ALA A 150 -4.97 -6.90 7.07
N GLY A 151 -4.23 -6.97 5.98
CA GLY A 151 -3.91 -5.81 5.13
C GLY A 151 -5.00 -5.49 4.12
N SER A 152 -4.85 -4.33 3.48
CA SER A 152 -5.73 -3.87 2.41
C SER A 152 -4.94 -3.49 1.16
N ALA A 153 -5.54 -3.72 -0.02
CA ALA A 153 -5.00 -3.23 -1.28
C ALA A 153 -6.11 -2.64 -2.14
N THR A 154 -5.83 -1.47 -2.72
CA THR A 154 -6.73 -0.79 -3.66
C THR A 154 -6.03 -0.61 -4.99
N LEU A 155 -6.63 -1.10 -6.06
CA LEU A 155 -6.04 -1.12 -7.39
C LEU A 155 -6.95 -0.43 -8.40
N ALA A 156 -6.38 0.41 -9.26
CA ALA A 156 -7.10 1.04 -10.35
C ALA A 156 -6.29 1.00 -11.65
N GLY A 157 -6.98 1.08 -12.81
CA GLY A 157 -6.35 1.08 -14.12
C GLY A 157 -6.76 -0.12 -14.99
N ARG A 158 -5.82 -0.73 -15.69
CA ARG A 158 -6.04 -1.87 -16.58
C ARG A 158 -5.02 -2.99 -16.37
N ALA A 159 -5.47 -4.22 -16.54
CA ALA A 159 -4.59 -5.39 -16.58
C ALA A 159 -5.09 -6.39 -17.63
N GLY A 160 -4.20 -7.00 -18.39
CA GLY A 160 -4.55 -8.13 -19.25
C GLY A 160 -5.03 -9.32 -18.39
N LYS A 161 -4.26 -9.68 -17.37
CA LYS A 161 -4.60 -10.74 -16.41
C LYS A 161 -4.32 -10.31 -14.97
N LEU A 162 -5.33 -10.47 -14.12
CA LEU A 162 -5.20 -10.33 -12.66
C LEU A 162 -5.04 -11.72 -12.03
N THR A 163 -3.99 -11.94 -11.26
CA THR A 163 -3.84 -13.11 -10.40
C THR A 163 -3.78 -12.64 -8.96
N ALA A 164 -4.82 -12.92 -8.17
CA ALA A 164 -4.92 -12.49 -6.78
C ALA A 164 -4.99 -13.70 -5.85
N VAL A 165 -4.14 -13.74 -4.83
CA VAL A 165 -4.20 -14.71 -3.75
C VAL A 165 -4.31 -13.95 -2.43
N VAL A 166 -5.47 -14.06 -1.79
CA VAL A 166 -5.79 -13.31 -0.57
C VAL A 166 -6.05 -14.28 0.57
N ARG A 167 -5.27 -14.15 1.64
CA ARG A 167 -5.33 -15.02 2.82
C ARG A 167 -5.54 -14.20 4.09
N GLY A 168 -6.33 -14.74 5.01
CA GLY A 168 -6.62 -14.11 6.30
C GLY A 168 -7.75 -13.08 6.21
N ILE A 169 -7.72 -12.07 7.08
CA ILE A 169 -8.73 -11.00 7.17
C ILE A 169 -8.31 -9.83 6.26
N SER A 170 -7.97 -10.12 5.01
CA SER A 170 -7.45 -9.12 4.08
C SER A 170 -8.53 -8.66 3.11
N SER A 171 -8.43 -7.41 2.66
CA SER A 171 -9.37 -6.80 1.71
C SER A 171 -8.64 -6.36 0.44
N LEU A 172 -9.11 -6.85 -0.71
CA LEU A 172 -8.65 -6.43 -2.04
C LEU A 172 -9.78 -5.71 -2.77
N ASP A 173 -9.60 -4.42 -3.00
CA ASP A 173 -10.47 -3.61 -3.86
C ASP A 173 -9.79 -3.36 -5.23
N ALA A 174 -10.14 -4.16 -6.21
CA ALA A 174 -9.78 -4.01 -7.61
C ALA A 174 -11.01 -3.67 -8.48
N GLY A 175 -12.04 -3.08 -7.89
CA GLY A 175 -13.27 -2.68 -8.61
C GLY A 175 -13.00 -1.60 -9.67
N ARG A 176 -11.96 -0.78 -9.49
CA ARG A 176 -11.52 0.24 -10.46
C ARG A 176 -10.40 -0.24 -11.38
N LEU A 177 -9.94 -1.47 -11.25
CA LEU A 177 -9.01 -2.13 -12.16
C LEU A 177 -9.79 -2.95 -13.17
N VAL A 178 -9.79 -2.56 -14.42
CA VAL A 178 -10.41 -3.36 -15.51
C VAL A 178 -9.43 -4.45 -15.91
N ALA A 179 -9.71 -5.69 -15.50
CA ALA A 179 -8.96 -6.86 -15.92
C ALA A 179 -9.71 -7.59 -17.07
N LYS A 180 -8.99 -8.10 -18.06
CA LYS A 180 -9.59 -8.95 -19.07
C LYS A 180 -9.93 -10.31 -18.46
N ASP A 181 -8.94 -10.97 -17.87
CA ASP A 181 -9.07 -12.28 -17.24
C ASP A 181 -8.61 -12.22 -15.78
N ALA A 182 -9.20 -13.05 -14.91
CA ALA A 182 -8.77 -13.12 -13.52
C ALA A 182 -8.64 -14.55 -13.00
N THR A 183 -7.66 -14.76 -12.15
CA THR A 183 -7.52 -15.95 -11.29
C THR A 183 -7.49 -15.49 -9.85
N ILE A 184 -8.49 -15.87 -9.06
CA ILE A 184 -8.69 -15.37 -7.69
C ILE A 184 -8.71 -16.55 -6.74
N GLY A 185 -7.75 -16.58 -5.81
CA GLY A 185 -7.71 -17.48 -4.67
C GLY A 185 -8.02 -16.73 -3.38
N ALA A 186 -9.05 -17.13 -2.64
CA ALA A 186 -9.44 -16.54 -1.38
C ALA A 186 -9.45 -17.57 -0.26
N GLN A 187 -8.74 -17.32 0.84
CA GLN A 187 -8.65 -18.22 1.97
C GLN A 187 -8.92 -17.49 3.29
N GLY A 188 -9.90 -17.95 4.05
CA GLY A 188 -10.34 -17.32 5.30
C GLY A 188 -11.37 -16.20 5.07
N PRO A 189 -11.55 -15.28 6.04
CA PRO A 189 -12.52 -14.19 5.95
C PRO A 189 -12.02 -13.03 5.07
N ALA A 190 -11.68 -13.35 3.82
CA ALA A 190 -11.20 -12.39 2.82
C ALA A 190 -12.36 -11.70 2.09
N THR A 191 -12.20 -10.42 1.80
CA THR A 191 -13.13 -9.65 0.96
C THR A 191 -12.42 -9.22 -0.31
N ILE A 192 -12.98 -9.58 -1.48
CA ILE A 192 -12.39 -9.26 -2.78
C ILE A 192 -13.45 -8.63 -3.67
N ALA A 193 -13.16 -7.44 -4.17
CA ALA A 193 -13.90 -6.83 -5.28
C ALA A 193 -12.98 -6.74 -6.50
N ALA A 194 -13.44 -7.19 -7.67
CA ALA A 194 -12.67 -7.12 -8.91
C ALA A 194 -13.59 -6.85 -10.10
N ASN A 195 -13.10 -6.11 -11.11
CA ASN A 195 -13.83 -5.85 -12.34
C ASN A 195 -13.16 -6.65 -13.49
N VAL A 196 -13.84 -7.69 -13.95
CA VAL A 196 -13.34 -8.66 -14.94
C VAL A 196 -14.28 -8.72 -16.13
N THR A 197 -13.76 -8.62 -17.34
CA THR A 197 -14.60 -8.47 -18.54
C THR A 197 -14.78 -9.74 -19.36
N ASN A 198 -13.90 -10.73 -19.22
CA ASN A 198 -13.95 -11.97 -20.04
C ASN A 198 -14.14 -13.21 -19.14
N GLU A 199 -13.09 -13.70 -18.49
CA GLU A 199 -13.12 -14.94 -17.72
C GLU A 199 -12.58 -14.75 -16.28
N ALA A 200 -13.22 -15.42 -15.32
CA ALA A 200 -12.76 -15.47 -13.94
C ALA A 200 -12.73 -16.92 -13.42
N SER A 201 -11.54 -17.35 -12.99
CA SER A 201 -11.35 -18.61 -12.26
C SER A 201 -11.21 -18.31 -10.77
N ILE A 202 -12.09 -18.88 -9.96
CA ILE A 202 -12.20 -18.52 -8.54
C ILE A 202 -12.11 -19.77 -7.68
N ASP A 203 -11.18 -19.76 -6.73
CA ASP A 203 -11.04 -20.77 -5.69
C ASP A 203 -11.23 -20.10 -4.32
N GLY A 204 -12.35 -20.36 -3.69
CA GLY A 204 -12.73 -19.77 -2.40
C GLY A 204 -12.83 -20.81 -1.30
N SER A 205 -12.16 -20.56 -0.17
CA SER A 205 -12.23 -21.43 1.01
C SER A 205 -12.42 -20.65 2.31
N GLY A 206 -13.24 -21.16 3.19
CA GLY A 206 -13.59 -20.52 4.48
C GLY A 206 -14.83 -19.65 4.35
N VAL A 207 -14.74 -18.36 4.67
CA VAL A 207 -15.87 -17.40 4.67
C VAL A 207 -15.61 -16.20 3.75
N ALA A 208 -14.93 -16.43 2.64
CA ALA A 208 -14.58 -15.37 1.69
C ALA A 208 -15.79 -14.80 0.96
N THR A 209 -15.80 -13.49 0.76
CA THR A 209 -16.78 -12.79 -0.06
C THR A 209 -16.10 -12.20 -1.30
N ILE A 210 -16.54 -12.63 -2.49
CA ILE A 210 -15.96 -12.20 -3.77
C ILE A 210 -17.05 -11.58 -4.62
N THR A 211 -16.86 -10.31 -4.97
CA THR A 211 -17.80 -9.54 -5.81
C THR A 211 -17.11 -9.19 -7.13
N LEU A 212 -17.69 -9.60 -8.25
CA LEU A 212 -17.16 -9.30 -9.57
C LEU A 212 -18.04 -8.28 -10.29
N GLY A 213 -17.38 -7.28 -10.89
CA GLY A 213 -17.95 -6.42 -11.92
C GLY A 213 -17.61 -6.97 -13.32
N GLY A 214 -18.19 -6.35 -14.38
CA GLY A 214 -17.88 -6.69 -15.77
C GLY A 214 -18.59 -7.93 -16.33
N ASN A 215 -19.32 -8.68 -15.50
CA ASN A 215 -20.12 -9.84 -15.90
C ASN A 215 -19.30 -10.95 -16.62
N PRO A 216 -18.18 -11.44 -16.04
CA PRO A 216 -17.32 -12.45 -16.65
C PRO A 216 -17.98 -13.84 -16.70
N ALA A 217 -17.48 -14.72 -17.56
CA ALA A 217 -17.73 -16.14 -17.44
C ALA A 217 -16.91 -16.68 -16.25
N CYS A 218 -17.57 -17.32 -15.28
CA CYS A 218 -16.90 -17.79 -14.07
C CYS A 218 -16.78 -19.33 -14.03
N THR A 219 -15.59 -19.78 -13.63
CA THR A 219 -15.37 -21.13 -13.11
C THR A 219 -15.10 -21.03 -11.62
N THR A 220 -15.97 -21.60 -10.79
CA THR A 220 -15.87 -21.44 -9.33
C THR A 220 -15.66 -22.78 -8.64
N LYS A 221 -14.74 -22.81 -7.67
CA LYS A 221 -14.56 -23.89 -6.73
C LYS A 221 -14.64 -23.30 -5.32
N LEU A 222 -15.76 -23.53 -4.64
CA LEU A 222 -16.03 -22.94 -3.33
C LEU A 222 -16.12 -24.04 -2.26
N VAL A 223 -15.45 -23.79 -1.15
CA VAL A 223 -15.44 -24.67 0.03
C VAL A 223 -15.77 -23.84 1.28
N GLY A 224 -16.64 -24.34 2.12
CA GLY A 224 -17.11 -23.64 3.32
C GLY A 224 -18.26 -22.68 3.01
N SER A 225 -18.25 -21.50 3.65
CA SER A 225 -19.28 -20.46 3.49
C SER A 225 -18.82 -19.32 2.56
N SER A 226 -17.96 -19.61 1.59
CA SER A 226 -17.51 -18.63 0.62
C SER A 226 -18.62 -18.32 -0.38
N SER A 227 -18.72 -17.05 -0.77
CA SER A 227 -19.73 -16.55 -1.71
C SER A 227 -19.08 -15.78 -2.87
N VAL A 228 -19.67 -15.95 -4.07
CA VAL A 228 -19.26 -15.23 -5.28
C VAL A 228 -20.51 -14.62 -5.92
N SER A 229 -20.40 -13.36 -6.32
CA SER A 229 -21.46 -12.64 -7.04
C SER A 229 -20.91 -11.90 -8.26
N GLY A 230 -21.77 -11.57 -9.22
CA GLY A 230 -21.42 -10.81 -10.43
C GLY A 230 -20.92 -11.63 -11.62
N CYS A 231 -20.99 -12.97 -11.54
CA CYS A 231 -20.73 -13.83 -12.67
C CYS A 231 -21.89 -13.79 -13.68
N ARG A 232 -21.56 -13.97 -14.97
CA ARG A 232 -22.57 -14.19 -16.01
C ARG A 232 -23.38 -15.43 -15.66
N ALA A 233 -24.70 -15.33 -15.69
CA ALA A 233 -25.57 -16.49 -15.56
C ALA A 233 -25.18 -17.52 -16.64
N SER A 234 -24.87 -18.76 -16.23
CA SER A 234 -24.72 -19.86 -17.18
C SER A 234 -26.09 -20.05 -17.84
N GLY A 235 -26.20 -19.70 -19.13
CA GLY A 235 -27.39 -20.01 -19.89
C GLY A 235 -27.61 -21.52 -19.83
N SER A 236 -28.67 -21.96 -19.12
CA SER A 236 -29.15 -23.34 -19.27
C SER A 236 -29.64 -23.46 -20.69
N GLY A 237 -28.77 -24.00 -21.58
CA GLY A 237 -29.21 -24.46 -22.89
C GLY A 237 -30.25 -25.57 -22.65
N TYR A 238 -31.45 -25.31 -23.10
CA TYR A 238 -32.47 -26.33 -23.32
C TYR A 238 -32.11 -27.12 -24.55
#